data_b807a77938198c84f804636d31857583
#
_entry.id   b807a77938198c84f804636d31857583
#
_cell.length_a   1.000
_cell.length_b   1.000
_cell.length_c   1.000
_cell.angle_alpha   90.00
_cell.angle_beta   90.00
_cell.angle_gamma   90.00
#
_symmetry.space_group_name_H-M   'P 1'
#
loop_
_entity.id
_entity.type
_entity.pdbx_description
1 polymer ?
#
loop_
_entity_poly.entity_id
_entity_poly.type
_entity_poly.pdbx_seq_one_letter_code
_entity_poly.pdbx_strand_id
1 'polypeptide(L)'
;MVRQLTMENLRTPDLDVMLWMRNGGNTTVASYMAAVRSDEGALDEDALEALAAEHTAWMANLPTHLVLDRWRLVHAGYSPDAPLDEQRDEDLLWIRGAFHHAASPVDPERTIVFGHTPTVGLPGLTAEDWGEVWHSDVRLEDGRSAAIGLDTCLYHGPKDRRALTAMNLQTGEV
;
A
#
# COMPACT_ATOMS: atom_id res chain seq x y z
N MET A 1 1.80 -10.51 0.95
CA MET A 1 3.27 -10.62 0.75
C MET A 1 3.93 -11.54 1.77
N VAL A 2 3.77 -11.32 3.09
CA VAL A 2 4.43 -12.17 4.12
C VAL A 2 4.14 -13.67 3.95
N ARG A 3 2.89 -14.06 3.71
CA ARG A 3 2.52 -15.46 3.48
C ARG A 3 3.07 -16.05 2.18
N GLN A 4 3.32 -15.24 1.18
CA GLN A 4 3.75 -15.67 -0.15
C GLN A 4 5.26 -15.92 -0.24
N LEU A 5 6.07 -15.35 0.67
CA LEU A 5 7.52 -15.51 0.71
C LEU A 5 7.98 -16.79 1.46
N THR A 6 7.10 -17.72 1.78
CA THR A 6 7.50 -19.01 2.36
C THR A 6 8.00 -19.94 1.27
N MET A 7 9.01 -20.76 1.55
CA MET A 7 9.54 -21.76 0.61
C MET A 7 8.47 -22.78 0.21
N GLU A 8 7.52 -23.08 1.10
CA GLU A 8 6.38 -23.95 0.80
C GLU A 8 5.51 -23.37 -0.30
N ASN A 9 5.13 -22.08 -0.18
CA ASN A 9 4.33 -21.39 -1.18
C ASN A 9 5.06 -21.20 -2.51
N LEU A 10 6.37 -21.03 -2.51
CA LEU A 10 7.17 -20.92 -3.73
C LEU A 10 7.30 -22.26 -4.48
N ARG A 11 7.28 -23.38 -3.75
CA ARG A 11 7.34 -24.75 -4.35
C ARG A 11 5.99 -25.23 -4.85
N THR A 12 4.90 -24.87 -4.19
CA THR A 12 3.52 -25.26 -4.53
C THR A 12 2.61 -24.04 -4.55
N PRO A 13 2.70 -23.18 -5.58
CA PRO A 13 1.96 -21.93 -5.64
C PRO A 13 0.45 -22.19 -5.75
N ASP A 14 -0.31 -21.60 -4.81
CA ASP A 14 -1.75 -21.45 -4.90
C ASP A 14 -2.15 -20.21 -5.75
N LEU A 15 -3.45 -19.91 -5.83
CA LEU A 15 -3.96 -18.76 -6.60
C LEU A 15 -3.43 -17.43 -6.08
N ASP A 16 -3.25 -17.29 -4.78
CA ASP A 16 -2.75 -16.05 -4.15
C ASP A 16 -1.28 -15.84 -4.49
N VAL A 17 -0.47 -16.90 -4.49
CA VAL A 17 0.92 -16.87 -4.94
C VAL A 17 1.01 -16.54 -6.42
N MET A 18 0.16 -17.12 -7.27
CA MET A 18 0.14 -16.79 -8.70
C MET A 18 -0.21 -15.32 -8.94
N LEU A 19 -1.19 -14.77 -8.22
CA LEU A 19 -1.54 -13.35 -8.30
C LEU A 19 -0.38 -12.47 -7.83
N TRP A 20 0.26 -12.82 -6.71
CA TRP A 20 1.44 -12.14 -6.21
C TRP A 20 2.60 -12.14 -7.21
N MET A 21 2.88 -13.28 -7.84
CA MET A 21 3.92 -13.41 -8.87
C MET A 21 3.65 -12.49 -10.07
N ARG A 22 2.39 -12.40 -10.52
CA ARG A 22 1.98 -11.50 -11.61
C ARG A 22 2.11 -10.02 -11.25
N ASN A 23 1.97 -9.69 -9.98
CA ASN A 23 2.10 -8.32 -9.46
C ASN A 23 3.54 -7.95 -9.07
N GLY A 24 4.53 -8.65 -9.59
CA GLY A 24 5.95 -8.36 -9.38
C GLY A 24 6.65 -9.27 -8.37
N GLY A 25 5.96 -10.24 -7.78
CA GLY A 25 6.55 -11.21 -6.85
C GLY A 25 7.70 -12.02 -7.47
N ASN A 26 7.63 -12.31 -8.78
CA ASN A 26 8.72 -12.92 -9.53
C ASN A 26 10.01 -12.08 -9.50
N THR A 27 9.91 -10.75 -9.56
CA THR A 27 11.05 -9.84 -9.46
C THR A 27 11.65 -9.87 -8.05
N THR A 28 10.78 -9.93 -7.04
CA THR A 28 11.20 -10.08 -5.64
C THR A 28 11.99 -11.38 -5.45
N VAL A 29 11.45 -12.52 -5.90
CA VAL A 29 12.15 -13.82 -5.82
C VAL A 29 13.49 -13.78 -6.55
N ALA A 30 13.53 -13.20 -7.75
CA ALA A 30 14.77 -13.05 -8.52
C ALA A 30 15.82 -12.21 -7.77
N SER A 31 15.40 -11.14 -7.08
CA SER A 31 16.29 -10.31 -6.26
C SER A 31 16.90 -11.09 -5.09
N TYR A 32 16.07 -11.89 -4.40
CA TYR A 32 16.55 -12.75 -3.31
C TYR A 32 17.55 -13.80 -3.81
N MET A 33 17.21 -14.48 -4.92
CA MET A 33 18.13 -15.45 -5.52
C MET A 33 19.46 -14.83 -5.97
N ALA A 34 19.42 -13.62 -6.50
CA ALA A 34 20.62 -12.89 -6.89
C ALA A 34 21.51 -12.51 -5.69
N ALA A 35 20.87 -12.14 -4.55
CA ALA A 35 21.59 -11.74 -3.34
C ALA A 35 22.39 -12.88 -2.67
N VAL A 36 21.95 -14.14 -2.88
CA VAL A 36 22.55 -15.33 -2.26
C VAL A 36 23.27 -16.24 -3.27
N ARG A 37 23.48 -15.79 -4.49
CA ARG A 37 24.20 -16.52 -5.53
C ARG A 37 25.70 -16.30 -5.39
N SER A 38 26.49 -17.38 -5.43
CA SER A 38 27.95 -17.30 -5.46
C SER A 38 28.48 -16.73 -6.77
N ASP A 39 29.73 -16.32 -6.78
CA ASP A 39 30.44 -15.84 -7.99
C ASP A 39 30.47 -16.92 -9.11
N GLU A 40 30.44 -18.19 -8.74
CA GLU A 40 30.37 -19.33 -9.66
C GLU A 40 28.93 -19.62 -10.15
N GLY A 41 27.95 -18.87 -9.67
CA GLY A 41 26.53 -18.96 -10.06
C GLY A 41 25.72 -20.00 -9.30
N ALA A 42 26.28 -20.68 -8.30
CA ALA A 42 25.54 -21.61 -7.46
C ALA A 42 24.58 -20.85 -6.51
N LEU A 43 23.38 -21.38 -6.32
CA LEU A 43 22.39 -20.85 -5.39
C LEU A 43 22.63 -21.46 -4.01
N ASP A 44 22.78 -20.59 -2.99
CA ASP A 44 22.81 -21.01 -1.59
C ASP A 44 21.36 -21.03 -1.06
N GLU A 45 20.75 -22.22 -0.99
CA GLU A 45 19.34 -22.37 -0.53
C GLU A 45 19.17 -22.04 0.95
N ASP A 46 20.14 -22.34 1.80
CA ASP A 46 20.08 -22.06 3.24
C ASP A 46 20.14 -20.52 3.49
N ALA A 47 21.02 -19.83 2.78
CA ALA A 47 21.10 -18.38 2.82
C ALA A 47 19.83 -17.71 2.27
N LEU A 48 19.22 -18.29 1.23
CA LEU A 48 17.94 -17.81 0.68
C LEU A 48 16.82 -17.92 1.71
N GLU A 49 16.70 -19.06 2.39
CA GLU A 49 15.69 -19.29 3.41
C GLU A 49 15.90 -18.34 4.61
N ALA A 50 17.14 -18.18 5.09
CA ALA A 50 17.47 -17.27 6.18
C ALA A 50 17.12 -15.82 5.86
N LEU A 51 17.48 -15.32 4.66
CA LEU A 51 17.18 -13.97 4.21
C LEU A 51 15.67 -13.73 4.07
N ALA A 52 14.94 -14.69 3.50
CA ALA A 52 13.48 -14.61 3.38
C ALA A 52 12.79 -14.61 4.75
N ALA A 53 13.27 -15.42 5.69
CA ALA A 53 12.75 -15.48 7.06
C ALA A 53 12.99 -14.17 7.82
N GLU A 54 14.18 -13.58 7.72
CA GLU A 54 14.52 -12.30 8.34
C GLU A 54 13.59 -11.18 7.86
N HIS A 55 13.46 -11.00 6.55
CA HIS A 55 12.60 -9.97 5.98
C HIS A 55 11.12 -10.21 6.28
N THR A 56 10.67 -11.48 6.26
CA THR A 56 9.30 -11.85 6.60
C THR A 56 8.97 -11.53 8.06
N ALA A 57 9.88 -11.85 8.98
CA ALA A 57 9.72 -11.53 10.40
C ALA A 57 9.68 -10.02 10.63
N TRP A 58 10.55 -9.25 9.96
CA TRP A 58 10.53 -7.79 10.02
C TRP A 58 9.19 -7.22 9.52
N MET A 59 8.72 -7.64 8.33
CA MET A 59 7.46 -7.17 7.76
C MET A 59 6.25 -7.53 8.61
N ALA A 60 6.25 -8.71 9.25
CA ALA A 60 5.15 -9.15 10.11
C ALA A 60 4.99 -8.30 11.39
N ASN A 61 6.05 -7.60 11.80
CA ASN A 61 6.06 -6.71 12.96
C ASN A 61 5.80 -5.23 12.60
N LEU A 62 5.64 -4.89 11.33
CA LEU A 62 5.29 -3.52 10.93
C LEU A 62 3.84 -3.21 11.30
N PRO A 63 3.55 -2.00 11.77
CA PRO A 63 2.18 -1.57 11.98
C PRO A 63 1.44 -1.46 10.63
N THR A 64 0.17 -1.85 10.60
CA THR A 64 -0.68 -1.72 9.41
C THR A 64 -1.18 -0.30 9.18
N HIS A 65 -1.15 0.53 10.23
CA HIS A 65 -1.44 1.96 10.18
C HIS A 65 -0.67 2.73 11.26
N LEU A 66 -0.61 4.05 11.11
CA LEU A 66 -0.04 4.96 12.11
C LEU A 66 -1.08 6.03 12.47
N VAL A 67 -1.23 6.30 13.78
CA VAL A 67 -2.09 7.37 14.29
C VAL A 67 -1.21 8.47 14.83
N LEU A 68 -1.29 9.65 14.22
CA LEU A 68 -0.58 10.86 14.59
C LEU A 68 -1.58 11.92 15.07
N ASP A 69 -1.11 13.07 15.51
CA ASP A 69 -1.97 14.12 16.05
C ASP A 69 -3.12 14.50 15.09
N ARG A 70 -2.79 14.88 13.85
CA ARG A 70 -3.76 15.35 12.84
C ARG A 70 -4.01 14.36 11.70
N TRP A 71 -3.31 13.23 11.68
CA TRP A 71 -3.25 12.31 10.54
C TRP A 71 -3.44 10.86 10.97
N ARG A 72 -4.09 10.07 10.12
CA ARG A 72 -3.95 8.62 10.08
C ARG A 72 -3.26 8.22 8.80
N LEU A 73 -2.20 7.42 8.89
CA LEU A 73 -1.50 6.90 7.73
C LEU A 73 -1.83 5.42 7.58
N VAL A 74 -2.26 5.02 6.40
CA VAL A 74 -2.67 3.64 6.13
C VAL A 74 -2.33 3.28 4.68
N HIS A 75 -2.18 1.98 4.38
CA HIS A 75 -1.90 1.56 3.01
C HIS A 75 -3.10 1.79 2.08
N ALA A 76 -4.29 1.25 2.37
CA ALA A 76 -5.44 1.32 1.49
C ALA A 76 -6.60 2.18 2.02
N GLY A 77 -6.93 2.10 3.30
CA GLY A 77 -8.03 2.85 3.90
C GLY A 77 -8.60 2.19 5.14
N TYR A 78 -9.78 2.61 5.55
CA TYR A 78 -10.52 2.11 6.70
C TYR A 78 -11.93 1.72 6.29
N SER A 79 -12.47 0.64 6.87
CA SER A 79 -13.88 0.32 6.72
C SER A 79 -14.75 1.37 7.44
N PRO A 80 -15.71 2.03 6.75
CA PRO A 80 -16.63 2.94 7.41
C PRO A 80 -17.66 2.22 8.30
N ASP A 81 -17.79 0.91 8.16
CA ASP A 81 -18.76 0.08 8.88
C ASP A 81 -18.19 -0.52 10.18
N ALA A 82 -16.89 -0.30 10.46
CA ALA A 82 -16.22 -0.80 11.65
C ALA A 82 -15.63 0.34 12.49
N PRO A 83 -15.60 0.20 13.83
CA PRO A 83 -14.89 1.14 14.69
C PRO A 83 -13.41 1.27 14.30
N LEU A 84 -12.83 2.46 14.53
CA LEU A 84 -11.44 2.76 14.14
C LEU A 84 -10.39 1.88 14.83
N ASP A 85 -10.70 1.32 15.98
CA ASP A 85 -9.86 0.42 16.77
C ASP A 85 -10.15 -1.08 16.52
N GLU A 86 -11.16 -1.39 15.72
CA GLU A 86 -11.57 -2.76 15.37
C GLU A 86 -11.42 -3.05 13.86
N GLN A 87 -10.56 -2.32 13.17
CA GLN A 87 -10.32 -2.50 11.74
C GLN A 87 -9.58 -3.80 11.46
N ARG A 88 -10.00 -4.52 10.42
CA ARG A 88 -9.31 -5.73 9.96
C ARG A 88 -8.13 -5.36 9.09
N ASP A 89 -7.05 -6.13 9.18
CA ASP A 89 -5.88 -5.97 8.32
C ASP A 89 -6.24 -6.01 6.82
N GLU A 90 -7.24 -6.83 6.45
CA GLU A 90 -7.73 -6.91 5.07
C GLU A 90 -8.29 -5.56 4.59
N ASP A 91 -9.03 -4.85 5.44
CA ASP A 91 -9.56 -3.52 5.10
C ASP A 91 -8.43 -2.49 5.04
N LEU A 92 -7.54 -2.46 6.03
CA LEU A 92 -6.41 -1.53 6.06
C LEU A 92 -5.47 -1.68 4.86
N LEU A 93 -5.34 -2.90 4.31
CA LEU A 93 -4.41 -3.22 3.23
C LEU A 93 -5.05 -3.31 1.83
N TRP A 94 -6.38 -3.47 1.72
CA TRP A 94 -7.02 -3.78 0.43
C TRP A 94 -8.32 -3.05 0.14
N ILE A 95 -8.94 -2.35 1.10
CA ILE A 95 -10.22 -1.67 0.90
C ILE A 95 -10.15 -0.66 -0.25
N ARG A 96 -11.27 -0.51 -0.95
CA ARG A 96 -11.42 0.44 -2.06
C ARG A 96 -12.74 1.20 -1.94
N GLY A 97 -13.72 0.90 -2.78
CA GLY A 97 -14.94 1.66 -3.00
C GLY A 97 -15.69 2.04 -1.71
N ALA A 98 -15.83 1.14 -0.74
CA ALA A 98 -16.51 1.45 0.52
C ALA A 98 -15.85 2.65 1.26
N PHE A 99 -14.52 2.72 1.27
CA PHE A 99 -13.79 3.83 1.85
C PHE A 99 -13.82 5.09 0.97
N HIS A 100 -13.56 4.94 -0.34
CA HIS A 100 -13.43 6.08 -1.26
C HIS A 100 -14.75 6.85 -1.45
N HIS A 101 -15.89 6.17 -1.27
CA HIS A 101 -17.23 6.76 -1.40
C HIS A 101 -17.92 6.98 -0.05
N ALA A 102 -17.18 6.95 1.06
CA ALA A 102 -17.74 7.25 2.37
C ALA A 102 -18.40 8.64 2.36
N ALA A 103 -19.64 8.73 2.83
CA ALA A 103 -20.42 9.96 2.82
C ALA A 103 -20.15 10.88 4.03
N SER A 104 -19.39 10.39 5.00
CA SER A 104 -18.98 11.10 6.20
C SER A 104 -17.53 10.76 6.55
N PRO A 105 -16.83 11.59 7.35
CA PRO A 105 -15.49 11.26 7.80
C PRO A 105 -15.47 9.92 8.55
N VAL A 106 -14.56 9.01 8.13
CA VAL A 106 -14.34 7.74 8.86
C VAL A 106 -13.60 8.01 10.18
N ASP A 107 -12.63 8.91 10.18
CA ASP A 107 -12.10 9.54 11.40
C ASP A 107 -12.59 10.99 11.45
N PRO A 108 -13.42 11.38 12.44
CA PRO A 108 -13.94 12.74 12.52
C PRO A 108 -12.90 13.79 12.96
N GLU A 109 -11.76 13.36 13.51
CA GLU A 109 -10.73 14.24 14.05
C GLU A 109 -9.50 14.36 13.13
N ARG A 110 -9.21 13.33 12.32
CA ARG A 110 -7.97 13.20 11.57
C ARG A 110 -8.20 13.00 10.09
N THR A 111 -7.39 13.64 9.27
CA THR A 111 -7.32 13.32 7.85
C THR A 111 -6.64 11.96 7.66
N ILE A 112 -7.26 11.06 6.91
CA ILE A 112 -6.68 9.77 6.54
C ILE A 112 -5.86 9.95 5.27
N VAL A 113 -4.54 9.63 5.33
CA VAL A 113 -3.63 9.66 4.18
C VAL A 113 -3.36 8.23 3.74
N PHE A 114 -3.57 7.93 2.47
CA PHE A 114 -3.49 6.57 1.93
C PHE A 114 -2.90 6.49 0.52
N GLY A 115 -2.56 5.27 0.07
CA GLY A 115 -2.08 4.95 -1.27
C GLY A 115 -2.89 3.83 -1.92
N HIS A 116 -2.22 2.77 -2.45
CA HIS A 116 -2.80 1.53 -2.94
C HIS A 116 -3.70 1.65 -4.17
N THR A 117 -4.59 2.62 -4.22
CA THR A 117 -5.47 2.87 -5.36
C THR A 117 -4.97 4.09 -6.10
N PRO A 118 -4.55 3.94 -7.38
CA PRO A 118 -4.15 5.09 -8.18
C PRO A 118 -5.20 6.19 -8.13
N THR A 119 -4.76 7.42 -7.84
CA THR A 119 -5.64 8.57 -7.62
C THR A 119 -6.59 8.83 -8.79
N VAL A 120 -6.15 8.57 -10.01
CA VAL A 120 -6.97 8.67 -11.23
C VAL A 120 -8.21 7.75 -11.20
N GLY A 121 -8.23 6.72 -10.37
CA GLY A 121 -9.37 5.82 -10.15
C GLY A 121 -10.28 6.24 -9.00
N LEU A 122 -10.00 7.36 -8.33
CA LEU A 122 -10.76 7.86 -7.19
C LEU A 122 -11.89 8.80 -7.64
N PRO A 123 -12.94 8.98 -6.82
CA PRO A 123 -14.10 9.81 -7.17
C PRO A 123 -13.71 11.23 -7.60
N GLY A 124 -14.28 11.71 -8.69
CA GLY A 124 -14.07 13.07 -9.18
C GLY A 124 -12.85 13.26 -10.07
N LEU A 125 -11.89 12.31 -10.12
CA LEU A 125 -10.75 12.35 -11.02
C LEU A 125 -11.01 11.53 -12.30
N THR A 126 -10.33 11.91 -13.37
CA THR A 126 -10.41 11.31 -14.70
C THR A 126 -9.01 11.00 -15.24
N ALA A 127 -8.91 10.41 -16.42
CA ALA A 127 -7.63 10.18 -17.09
C ALA A 127 -6.84 11.47 -17.39
N GLU A 128 -7.47 12.63 -17.38
CA GLU A 128 -6.82 13.93 -17.57
C GLU A 128 -6.08 14.39 -16.30
N ASP A 129 -6.51 13.88 -15.12
CA ASP A 129 -5.97 14.23 -13.82
C ASP A 129 -4.86 13.26 -13.38
N TRP A 130 -4.26 12.53 -14.31
CA TRP A 130 -3.18 11.60 -14.02
C TRP A 130 -1.98 12.30 -13.36
N GLY A 131 -1.55 11.82 -12.20
CA GLY A 131 -0.46 12.41 -11.44
C GLY A 131 -0.92 13.40 -10.36
N GLU A 132 -2.21 13.75 -10.33
CA GLU A 132 -2.77 14.64 -9.31
C GLU A 132 -3.06 13.88 -8.00
N VAL A 133 -2.84 14.55 -6.90
CA VAL A 133 -3.22 14.06 -5.57
C VAL A 133 -4.73 14.18 -5.39
N TRP A 134 -5.33 13.15 -4.81
CA TRP A 134 -6.76 13.16 -4.55
C TRP A 134 -7.09 13.70 -3.16
N HIS A 135 -8.07 14.57 -3.10
CA HIS A 135 -8.64 15.08 -1.85
C HIS A 135 -10.13 14.72 -1.79
N SER A 136 -10.55 14.08 -0.70
CA SER A 136 -11.98 13.83 -0.45
C SER A 136 -12.78 15.13 -0.43
N ASP A 137 -13.97 15.12 -1.03
CA ASP A 137 -14.97 16.20 -0.89
C ASP A 137 -15.59 16.23 0.50
N VAL A 138 -15.55 15.11 1.23
CA VAL A 138 -15.96 15.04 2.64
C VAL A 138 -14.97 15.82 3.50
N ARG A 139 -15.49 16.67 4.38
CA ARG A 139 -14.69 17.56 5.20
C ARG A 139 -14.82 17.24 6.69
N LEU A 140 -13.73 17.45 7.41
CA LEU A 140 -13.71 17.52 8.87
C LEU A 140 -14.32 18.84 9.35
N GLU A 141 -14.62 18.96 10.64
CA GLU A 141 -15.18 20.18 11.24
C GLU A 141 -14.27 21.41 11.05
N ASP A 142 -12.95 21.21 10.97
CA ASP A 142 -11.96 22.27 10.75
C ASP A 142 -11.73 22.63 9.27
N GLY A 143 -12.50 22.00 8.35
CA GLY A 143 -12.47 22.26 6.92
C GLY A 143 -11.44 21.43 6.15
N ARG A 144 -10.55 20.65 6.81
CA ARG A 144 -9.62 19.74 6.12
C ARG A 144 -10.38 18.64 5.38
N SER A 145 -9.78 18.11 4.31
CA SER A 145 -10.29 16.89 3.68
C SER A 145 -10.25 15.72 4.66
N ALA A 146 -11.31 14.92 4.70
CA ALA A 146 -11.37 13.73 5.54
C ALA A 146 -10.38 12.65 5.10
N ALA A 147 -10.04 12.63 3.79
CA ALA A 147 -9.05 11.70 3.26
C ALA A 147 -8.23 12.33 2.12
N ILE A 148 -6.98 11.90 1.97
CA ILE A 148 -6.03 12.30 0.91
C ILE A 148 -5.39 11.04 0.34
N GLY A 149 -5.52 10.85 -0.99
CA GLY A 149 -4.89 9.76 -1.73
C GLY A 149 -3.60 10.23 -2.38
N LEU A 150 -2.47 9.55 -2.12
CA LEU A 150 -1.14 9.92 -2.63
C LEU A 150 -0.59 9.00 -3.72
N ASP A 151 -1.29 7.91 -4.09
CA ASP A 151 -0.83 7.01 -5.15
C ASP A 151 -1.07 7.60 -6.54
N THR A 152 -0.19 8.48 -6.95
CA THR A 152 -0.21 9.11 -8.29
C THR A 152 0.28 8.18 -9.40
N CYS A 153 0.52 6.91 -9.07
CA CYS A 153 0.84 5.80 -9.97
C CYS A 153 2.16 5.95 -10.76
N LEU A 154 3.27 5.69 -10.09
CA LEU A 154 4.61 5.76 -10.69
C LEU A 154 4.84 4.79 -11.86
N TYR A 155 4.16 3.63 -11.89
CA TYR A 155 4.46 2.52 -12.81
C TYR A 155 3.46 2.33 -13.96
N HIS A 156 2.26 2.94 -13.89
CA HIS A 156 1.25 2.93 -14.95
C HIS A 156 1.05 4.30 -15.57
N GLY A 157 0.26 4.36 -16.64
CA GLY A 157 -0.18 5.59 -17.29
C GLY A 157 0.84 6.28 -18.19
N PRO A 158 0.56 7.52 -18.60
CA PRO A 158 1.42 8.30 -19.47
C PRO A 158 2.78 8.54 -18.82
N LYS A 159 3.87 8.25 -19.54
CA LYS A 159 5.24 8.30 -19.01
C LYS A 159 5.64 9.67 -18.49
N ASP A 160 5.13 10.72 -19.11
CA ASP A 160 5.37 12.13 -18.78
C ASP A 160 4.58 12.63 -17.57
N ARG A 161 3.63 11.84 -17.08
CA ARG A 161 2.80 12.14 -15.90
C ARG A 161 3.02 11.21 -14.72
N ARG A 162 3.98 10.31 -14.82
CA ARG A 162 4.34 9.41 -13.71
C ARG A 162 5.14 10.17 -12.66
N ALA A 163 4.66 10.17 -11.44
CA ALA A 163 5.33 10.82 -10.33
C ALA A 163 5.32 9.95 -9.08
N LEU A 164 6.40 10.03 -8.31
CA LEU A 164 6.41 9.60 -6.92
C LEU A 164 6.03 10.80 -6.08
N THR A 165 4.91 10.68 -5.39
CA THR A 165 4.36 11.77 -4.59
C THR A 165 4.69 11.60 -3.12
N ALA A 166 5.09 12.68 -2.49
CA ALA A 166 5.34 12.75 -1.05
C ALA A 166 4.61 13.96 -0.46
N MET A 167 4.19 13.82 0.79
CA MET A 167 3.48 14.87 1.53
C MET A 167 4.25 15.22 2.80
N ASN A 168 4.45 16.50 3.04
CA ASN A 168 4.98 17.01 4.30
C ASN A 168 3.84 17.08 5.33
N LEU A 169 3.85 16.18 6.32
CA LEU A 169 2.79 16.11 7.34
C LEU A 169 2.76 17.30 8.31
N GLN A 170 3.82 18.11 8.39
CA GLN A 170 3.86 19.30 9.24
C GLN A 170 3.14 20.48 8.57
N THR A 171 3.38 20.66 7.26
CA THR A 171 2.80 21.79 6.50
C THR A 171 1.54 21.39 5.73
N GLY A 172 1.34 20.11 5.43
CA GLY A 172 0.28 19.62 4.56
C GLY A 172 0.59 19.78 3.06
N GLU A 173 1.79 20.26 2.71
CA GLU A 173 2.21 20.43 1.32
C GLU A 173 2.57 19.08 0.68
N VAL A 174 2.25 18.94 -0.60
CA VAL A 174 2.53 17.78 -1.43
C VAL A 174 3.62 18.13 -2.45
#